data_cd36fb9f2eb9067bbe2efb54b3f89dd2
#
_entry.id   cd36fb9f2eb9067bbe2efb54b3f89dd2
#
_cell.length_a   1.000
_cell.length_b   1.000
_cell.length_c   1.000
_cell.angle_alpha   90.00
_cell.angle_beta   90.00
_cell.angle_gamma   90.00
#
_symmetry.space_group_name_H-M   'P 1'
#
loop_
_entity.id
_entity.type
_entity.pdbx_description
1 polymer ?
#
loop_
_entity_poly.entity_id
_entity_poly.type
_entity_poly.pdbx_seq_one_letter_code
_entity_poly.pdbx_strand_id
1 'polypeptide(L)'
;WEGLEGDVEKEAAGQVADFDLESIGKIHHQTAIQYSGFLKIKTQGEYTFDLQLNGGSLTINNKTIFNEKPSNRRGTKKFSVSTNLEQGLSRIDFLYFHTGRNPKLIFEIEGPGLKKGPLSPEILTAYDRPIEISSALQTDPVLIAKGREHFTKMGCANCHDDIRQLSVLITFACN
;
A
#
# COMPACT_ATOMS: atom_id res chain seq x y z
N TRP A 1 -6.57 -14.27 -10.15
CA TRP A 1 -5.14 -13.97 -9.97
C TRP A 1 -4.37 -14.53 -11.17
N GLU A 2 -4.38 -13.77 -12.28
CA GLU A 2 -3.58 -14.15 -13.46
C GLU A 2 -2.09 -14.09 -13.10
N GLY A 3 -1.40 -15.24 -13.15
CA GLY A 3 0.05 -15.35 -12.86
C GLY A 3 0.43 -16.27 -11.71
N LEU A 4 -0.55 -16.77 -10.94
CA LEU A 4 -0.37 -17.90 -10.04
C LEU A 4 -0.96 -19.15 -10.70
N GLU A 5 -0.19 -20.22 -10.77
CA GLU A 5 -0.66 -21.52 -11.23
C GLU A 5 -1.19 -22.30 -10.02
N GLY A 6 -2.41 -22.86 -10.13
CA GLY A 6 -3.04 -23.66 -9.09
C GLY A 6 -4.14 -22.93 -8.31
N ASP A 7 -4.65 -23.58 -7.27
CA ASP A 7 -5.65 -23.02 -6.37
C ASP A 7 -4.98 -21.97 -5.46
N VAL A 8 -5.51 -20.76 -5.49
CA VAL A 8 -5.01 -19.64 -4.71
C VAL A 8 -5.90 -19.42 -3.50
N GLU A 9 -5.35 -19.63 -2.32
CA GLU A 9 -6.07 -19.38 -1.07
C GLU A 9 -5.75 -17.96 -0.55
N LYS A 10 -6.78 -17.27 -0.08
CA LYS A 10 -6.62 -15.99 0.60
C LYS A 10 -6.19 -16.26 2.05
N GLU A 11 -4.94 -15.94 2.39
CA GLU A 11 -4.44 -16.14 3.75
C GLU A 11 -4.87 -15.05 4.72
N ALA A 12 -4.77 -13.79 4.33
CA ALA A 12 -5.09 -12.67 5.20
C ALA A 12 -5.49 -11.42 4.42
N ALA A 13 -6.12 -10.50 5.11
CA ALA A 13 -6.36 -9.14 4.64
C ALA A 13 -6.27 -8.17 5.81
N GLY A 14 -5.81 -6.96 5.56
CA GLY A 14 -5.65 -5.95 6.58
C GLY A 14 -5.42 -4.56 5.98
N GLN A 15 -4.95 -3.65 6.80
CA GLN A 15 -4.55 -2.31 6.37
C GLN A 15 -3.09 -2.07 6.75
N VAL A 16 -2.37 -1.38 5.88
CA VAL A 16 -0.97 -0.99 6.08
C VAL A 16 -0.80 0.50 5.79
N ALA A 17 0.26 1.08 6.32
CA ALA A 17 0.54 2.51 6.13
C ALA A 17 1.11 2.83 4.74
N ASP A 18 1.82 1.87 4.15
CA ASP A 18 2.55 2.01 2.89
C ASP A 18 2.66 0.66 2.16
N PHE A 19 3.49 0.61 1.13
CA PHE A 19 3.77 -0.60 0.34
C PHE A 19 5.01 -1.35 0.84
N ASP A 20 5.39 -1.18 2.10
CA ASP A 20 6.52 -1.90 2.67
C ASP A 20 6.19 -3.36 2.98
N LEU A 21 7.07 -4.26 2.57
CA LEU A 21 6.94 -5.69 2.83
C LEU A 21 7.22 -6.05 4.30
N GLU A 22 7.97 -5.23 5.02
CA GLU A 22 8.29 -5.48 6.43
C GLU A 22 7.04 -5.38 7.32
N SER A 23 6.10 -4.48 6.97
CA SER A 23 4.83 -4.32 7.68
C SER A 23 3.89 -5.54 7.56
N ILE A 24 4.16 -6.41 6.59
CA ILE A 24 3.34 -7.59 6.28
C ILE A 24 3.76 -8.82 7.08
N GLY A 25 5.01 -8.83 7.57
CA GLY A 25 5.59 -9.97 8.28
C GLY A 25 6.23 -10.98 7.34
N LYS A 26 6.12 -12.28 7.68
CA LYS A 26 6.78 -13.33 6.91
C LYS A 26 6.06 -13.60 5.60
N ILE A 27 6.73 -13.33 4.49
CA ILE A 27 6.24 -13.63 3.14
C ILE A 27 6.79 -14.98 2.70
N HIS A 28 5.91 -15.90 2.37
CA HIS A 28 6.27 -17.23 1.90
C HIS A 28 6.66 -17.22 0.41
N HIS A 29 7.25 -18.32 -0.04
CA HIS A 29 7.49 -18.56 -1.48
C HIS A 29 6.15 -18.65 -2.22
N GLN A 30 6.08 -18.11 -3.44
CA GLN A 30 4.86 -18.09 -4.28
C GLN A 30 3.68 -17.32 -3.64
N THR A 31 3.96 -16.16 -3.09
CA THR A 31 2.96 -15.27 -2.53
C THR A 31 2.60 -14.16 -3.51
N ALA A 32 1.31 -13.87 -3.61
CA ALA A 32 0.81 -12.64 -4.24
C ALA A 32 0.26 -11.70 -3.16
N ILE A 33 0.59 -10.42 -3.28
CA ILE A 33 0.12 -9.37 -2.38
C ILE A 33 -0.58 -8.32 -3.22
N GLN A 34 -1.84 -8.08 -2.93
CA GLN A 34 -2.60 -7.00 -3.56
C GLN A 34 -2.74 -5.84 -2.57
N TYR A 35 -2.33 -4.68 -3.03
CA TYR A 35 -2.54 -3.41 -2.36
C TYR A 35 -3.60 -2.63 -3.10
N SER A 36 -4.56 -2.06 -2.37
CA SER A 36 -5.61 -1.21 -2.93
C SER A 36 -5.79 0.03 -2.08
N GLY A 37 -5.89 1.18 -2.73
CA GLY A 37 -6.04 2.46 -2.05
C GLY A 37 -6.19 3.62 -3.02
N PHE A 38 -5.85 4.81 -2.55
CA PHE A 38 -5.92 6.05 -3.35
C PHE A 38 -4.67 6.89 -3.15
N LEU A 39 -4.22 7.51 -4.23
CA LEU A 39 -3.18 8.53 -4.24
C LEU A 39 -3.82 9.91 -4.08
N LYS A 40 -3.32 10.71 -3.15
CA LYS A 40 -3.70 12.10 -2.95
C LYS A 40 -2.84 12.99 -3.86
N ILE A 41 -3.34 13.33 -5.03
CA ILE A 41 -2.65 14.13 -6.05
C ILE A 41 -2.92 15.61 -5.78
N LYS A 42 -1.88 16.34 -5.36
CA LYS A 42 -1.97 17.78 -5.05
C LYS A 42 -1.92 18.66 -6.31
N THR A 43 -1.16 18.25 -7.30
CA THR A 43 -0.93 19.00 -8.54
C THR A 43 -1.10 18.04 -9.71
N GLN A 44 -1.98 18.39 -10.65
CA GLN A 44 -2.13 17.58 -11.86
C GLN A 44 -0.86 17.58 -12.71
N GLY A 45 -0.61 16.49 -13.43
CA GLY A 45 0.50 16.35 -14.36
C GLY A 45 1.00 14.94 -14.50
N GLU A 46 2.18 14.79 -15.09
CA GLU A 46 2.80 13.50 -15.29
C GLU A 46 3.47 13.02 -14.01
N TYR A 47 3.13 11.81 -13.59
CA TYR A 47 3.74 11.12 -12.46
C TYR A 47 4.45 9.87 -12.95
N THR A 48 5.66 9.66 -12.44
CA THR A 48 6.51 8.51 -12.75
C THR A 48 6.56 7.59 -11.54
N PHE A 49 6.34 6.32 -11.80
CA PHE A 49 6.43 5.24 -10.82
C PHE A 49 7.65 4.38 -11.13
N ASP A 50 8.58 4.31 -10.19
CA ASP A 50 9.74 3.45 -10.26
C ASP A 50 9.56 2.22 -9.40
N LEU A 51 9.65 1.06 -10.04
CA LEU A 51 9.38 -0.23 -9.44
C LEU A 51 10.63 -1.11 -9.50
N GLN A 52 10.96 -1.80 -8.39
CA GLN A 52 11.93 -2.89 -8.42
C GLN A 52 11.29 -4.12 -7.77
N LEU A 53 10.96 -5.11 -8.59
CA LEU A 53 10.21 -6.30 -8.19
C LEU A 53 10.50 -7.50 -9.12
N ASN A 54 10.02 -8.68 -8.74
CA ASN A 54 10.11 -9.89 -9.56
C ASN A 54 8.99 -9.95 -10.62
N GLY A 55 7.78 -9.61 -10.24
CA GLY A 55 6.61 -9.52 -11.10
C GLY A 55 5.45 -8.83 -10.42
N GLY A 56 4.50 -8.32 -11.18
CA GLY A 56 3.35 -7.61 -10.65
C GLY A 56 2.63 -6.76 -11.69
N SER A 57 1.59 -6.08 -11.25
CA SER A 57 0.86 -5.12 -12.09
C SER A 57 0.49 -3.87 -11.31
N LEU A 58 0.44 -2.74 -12.00
CA LEU A 58 0.01 -1.47 -11.47
C LEU A 58 -1.13 -0.92 -12.30
N THR A 59 -2.26 -0.68 -11.65
CA THR A 59 -3.46 -0.12 -12.24
C THR A 59 -3.79 1.19 -11.54
N ILE A 60 -3.94 2.25 -12.31
CA ILE A 60 -4.32 3.58 -11.82
C ILE A 60 -5.64 3.97 -12.51
N ASN A 61 -6.65 4.34 -11.73
CA ASN A 61 -7.99 4.73 -12.23
C ASN A 61 -8.54 3.73 -13.27
N ASN A 62 -8.45 2.43 -12.96
CA ASN A 62 -8.88 1.30 -13.81
C ASN A 62 -8.05 1.11 -15.12
N LYS A 63 -6.97 1.86 -15.30
CA LYS A 63 -6.05 1.69 -16.41
C LYS A 63 -4.78 0.99 -15.94
N THR A 64 -4.50 -0.19 -16.46
CA THR A 64 -3.23 -0.88 -16.19
C THR A 64 -2.10 -0.17 -16.94
N ILE A 65 -1.15 0.39 -16.20
CA ILE A 65 0.01 1.12 -16.73
C ILE A 65 1.29 0.28 -16.67
N PHE A 66 1.28 -0.79 -15.90
CA PHE A 66 2.39 -1.73 -15.79
C PHE A 66 1.84 -3.14 -15.58
N ASN A 67 2.44 -4.13 -16.26
CA ASN A 67 2.14 -5.55 -16.06
C ASN A 67 3.36 -6.38 -16.46
N GLU A 68 3.97 -7.05 -15.49
CA GLU A 68 5.11 -7.96 -15.69
C GLU A 68 4.82 -9.30 -15.03
N LYS A 69 4.91 -10.37 -15.80
CA LYS A 69 4.74 -11.73 -15.30
C LYS A 69 5.87 -12.10 -14.33
N PRO A 70 5.56 -12.83 -13.24
CA PRO A 70 6.60 -13.29 -12.32
C PRO A 70 7.61 -14.17 -13.06
N SER A 71 8.88 -13.96 -12.76
CA SER A 71 9.97 -14.70 -13.37
C SER A 71 10.54 -15.72 -12.37
N ASN A 72 10.72 -16.96 -12.80
CA ASN A 72 11.41 -17.99 -12.03
C ASN A 72 12.92 -17.72 -11.89
N ARG A 73 13.44 -16.68 -12.54
CA ARG A 73 14.83 -16.26 -12.39
C ARG A 73 15.03 -15.58 -11.03
N ARG A 74 16.19 -15.84 -10.42
CA ARG A 74 16.58 -15.15 -9.19
C ARG A 74 16.77 -13.66 -9.45
N GLY A 75 16.22 -12.84 -8.56
CA GLY A 75 16.41 -11.39 -8.56
C GLY A 75 15.17 -10.59 -8.95
N THR A 76 15.34 -9.29 -8.93
CA THR A 76 14.31 -8.30 -9.29
C THR A 76 14.75 -7.52 -10.52
N LYS A 77 13.80 -7.01 -11.27
CA LYS A 77 14.01 -6.08 -12.38
C LYS A 77 13.57 -4.68 -11.95
N LYS A 78 14.12 -3.67 -12.61
CA LYS A 78 13.73 -2.27 -12.43
C LYS A 78 12.86 -1.84 -13.60
N PHE A 79 11.80 -1.13 -13.29
CA PHE A 79 10.85 -0.59 -14.26
C PHE A 79 10.57 0.87 -13.90
N SER A 80 10.30 1.68 -14.92
CA SER A 80 9.86 3.05 -14.77
C SER A 80 8.68 3.26 -15.71
N VAL A 81 7.55 3.71 -15.18
CA VAL A 81 6.32 3.93 -15.94
C VAL A 81 5.71 5.26 -15.55
N SER A 82 5.18 6.00 -16.53
CA SER A 82 4.58 7.31 -16.29
C SER A 82 3.12 7.35 -16.72
N THR A 83 2.35 8.18 -16.04
CA THR A 83 0.97 8.47 -16.41
C THR A 83 0.57 9.87 -15.95
N ASN A 84 -0.36 10.49 -16.65
CA ASN A 84 -0.95 11.75 -16.22
C ASN A 84 -2.02 11.49 -15.17
N LEU A 85 -1.94 12.24 -14.06
CA LEU A 85 -2.91 12.21 -12.98
C LEU A 85 -3.53 13.59 -12.79
N GLU A 86 -4.85 13.60 -12.58
CA GLU A 86 -5.60 14.79 -12.24
C GLU A 86 -5.46 15.12 -10.75
N GLN A 87 -5.66 16.38 -10.38
CA GLN A 87 -5.71 16.77 -8.99
C GLN A 87 -6.90 16.09 -8.28
N GLY A 88 -6.66 15.54 -7.09
CA GLY A 88 -7.67 14.82 -6.31
C GLY A 88 -7.23 13.44 -5.91
N LEU A 89 -8.18 12.51 -5.79
CA LEU A 89 -7.91 11.12 -5.45
C LEU A 89 -7.85 10.28 -6.72
N SER A 90 -6.74 9.57 -6.90
CA SER A 90 -6.55 8.59 -7.97
C SER A 90 -6.48 7.20 -7.36
N ARG A 91 -7.38 6.30 -7.77
CA ARG A 91 -7.37 4.91 -7.32
C ARG A 91 -6.09 4.22 -7.76
N ILE A 92 -5.45 3.50 -6.84
CA ILE A 92 -4.29 2.67 -7.09
C ILE A 92 -4.58 1.23 -6.67
N ASP A 93 -4.38 0.29 -7.59
CA ASP A 93 -4.38 -1.14 -7.32
C ASP A 93 -3.03 -1.69 -7.79
N PHE A 94 -2.27 -2.24 -6.87
CA PHE A 94 -0.95 -2.79 -7.13
C PHE A 94 -0.89 -4.25 -6.71
N LEU A 95 -0.53 -5.11 -7.65
CA LEU A 95 -0.32 -6.53 -7.42
C LEU A 95 1.18 -6.83 -7.46
N TYR A 96 1.70 -7.42 -6.41
CA TYR A 96 3.09 -7.85 -6.28
C TYR A 96 3.16 -9.37 -6.22
N PHE A 97 4.03 -9.96 -7.01
CA PHE A 97 4.34 -11.39 -6.97
C PHE A 97 5.72 -11.65 -6.38
N HIS A 98 5.77 -12.55 -5.41
CA HIS A 98 7.00 -13.08 -4.85
C HIS A 98 7.15 -14.56 -5.19
N THR A 99 8.18 -14.91 -5.97
CA THR A 99 8.47 -16.29 -6.37
C THR A 99 9.84 -16.78 -5.89
N GLY A 100 10.60 -15.94 -5.19
CA GLY A 100 11.97 -16.23 -4.74
C GLY A 100 12.09 -16.58 -3.26
N ARG A 101 13.31 -16.54 -2.76
CA ARG A 101 13.60 -16.76 -1.32
C ARG A 101 13.53 -15.46 -0.52
N ASN A 102 13.98 -14.35 -1.11
CA ASN A 102 14.06 -13.04 -0.46
C ASN A 102 13.09 -12.09 -1.16
N PRO A 103 11.97 -11.77 -0.54
CA PRO A 103 11.05 -10.78 -1.08
C PRO A 103 11.74 -9.42 -1.16
N LYS A 104 11.58 -8.74 -2.29
CA LYS A 104 12.10 -7.39 -2.48
C LYS A 104 11.12 -6.59 -3.32
N LEU A 105 10.67 -5.50 -2.76
CA LEU A 105 9.85 -4.50 -3.41
C LEU A 105 10.45 -3.13 -3.13
N ILE A 106 10.70 -2.34 -4.18
CA ILE A 106 10.89 -0.91 -4.10
C ILE A 106 9.81 -0.30 -4.95
N PHE A 107 9.07 0.63 -4.40
CA PHE A 107 8.00 1.35 -5.08
C PHE A 107 8.09 2.83 -4.74
N GLU A 108 8.57 3.61 -5.70
CA GLU A 108 8.79 5.06 -5.57
C GLU A 108 7.90 5.82 -6.55
N ILE A 109 7.61 7.05 -6.22
CA ILE A 109 6.84 7.97 -7.05
C ILE A 109 7.56 9.31 -7.15
N GLU A 110 7.44 9.97 -8.30
CA GLU A 110 7.90 11.32 -8.58
C GLU A 110 6.84 12.03 -9.41
N GLY A 111 6.70 13.35 -9.23
CA GLY A 111 5.77 14.15 -10.04
C GLY A 111 5.77 15.63 -9.68
N PRO A 112 4.84 16.42 -10.23
CA PRO A 112 4.76 17.84 -9.99
C PRO A 112 4.61 18.17 -8.50
N GLY A 113 5.62 18.87 -7.94
CA GLY A 113 5.65 19.20 -6.52
C GLY A 113 5.95 18.03 -5.58
N LEU A 114 6.24 16.84 -6.11
CA LEU A 114 6.60 15.65 -5.36
C LEU A 114 7.98 15.15 -5.79
N LYS A 115 8.95 15.23 -4.87
CA LYS A 115 10.29 14.66 -5.09
C LYS A 115 10.21 13.14 -5.10
N LYS A 116 11.06 12.51 -5.89
CA LYS A 116 11.21 11.07 -5.91
C LYS A 116 11.40 10.49 -4.52
N GLY A 117 10.56 9.53 -4.17
CA GLY A 117 10.58 8.85 -2.88
C GLY A 117 9.55 7.75 -2.78
N PRO A 118 9.55 6.99 -1.68
CA PRO A 118 8.58 5.92 -1.45
C PRO A 118 7.16 6.48 -1.36
N LEU A 119 6.18 5.65 -1.70
CA LEU A 119 4.77 5.96 -1.48
C LEU A 119 4.52 6.03 0.03
N SER A 120 4.46 7.24 0.55
CA SER A 120 4.29 7.50 1.98
C SER A 120 2.82 7.66 2.37
N PRO A 121 2.46 7.52 3.66
CA PRO A 121 1.11 7.79 4.16
C PRO A 121 0.59 9.21 3.87
N GLU A 122 1.49 10.16 3.59
CA GLU A 122 1.10 11.53 3.22
C GLU A 122 0.38 11.60 1.87
N ILE A 123 0.78 10.72 0.94
CA ILE A 123 0.21 10.66 -0.41
C ILE A 123 -0.75 9.49 -0.61
N LEU A 124 -0.85 8.57 0.36
CA LEU A 124 -1.74 7.42 0.32
C LEU A 124 -2.95 7.61 1.23
N THR A 125 -4.07 6.97 0.88
CA THR A 125 -5.23 6.79 1.74
C THR A 125 -5.99 5.52 1.35
N ALA A 126 -6.56 4.83 2.33
CA ALA A 126 -7.43 3.66 2.09
C ALA A 126 -8.85 4.04 1.68
N TYR A 127 -9.22 5.31 1.82
CA TYR A 127 -10.59 5.78 1.66
C TYR A 127 -10.74 6.72 0.47
N ASP A 128 -11.84 6.58 -0.26
CA ASP A 128 -12.23 7.41 -1.40
C ASP A 128 -12.76 8.80 -1.00
N ARG A 129 -12.97 8.99 0.30
CA ARG A 129 -13.44 10.29 0.86
C ARG A 129 -12.60 10.66 2.07
N PRO A 130 -12.34 11.95 2.28
CA PRO A 130 -11.83 12.41 3.56
C PRO A 130 -12.78 11.91 4.66
N ILE A 131 -12.24 11.31 5.72
CA ILE A 131 -13.05 11.08 6.91
C ILE A 131 -13.37 12.46 7.46
N GLU A 132 -14.57 12.96 7.17
CA GLU A 132 -15.09 14.15 7.84
C GLU A 132 -15.28 13.77 9.31
N ILE A 133 -14.29 14.13 10.12
CA ILE A 133 -14.47 14.13 11.57
C ILE A 133 -15.56 15.17 11.80
N SER A 134 -16.78 14.71 12.07
CA SER A 134 -17.89 15.57 12.40
C SER A 134 -17.40 16.61 13.42
N SER A 135 -17.70 17.89 13.18
CA SER A 135 -17.39 18.97 14.11
C SER A 135 -18.02 18.76 15.51
N ALA A 136 -18.97 17.83 15.61
CA ALA A 136 -19.52 17.34 16.86
C ALA A 136 -18.54 16.45 17.66
N LEU A 137 -17.51 15.88 17.03
CA LEU A 137 -16.38 15.24 17.70
C LEU A 137 -15.28 16.29 17.96
N GLN A 138 -15.62 17.31 18.76
CA GLN A 138 -14.57 18.15 19.36
C GLN A 138 -13.73 17.22 20.24
N THR A 139 -12.53 16.94 19.79
CA THR A 139 -11.58 16.14 20.54
C THR A 139 -11.16 16.90 21.79
N ASP A 140 -11.72 16.55 22.93
CA ASP A 140 -11.26 17.05 24.23
C ASP A 140 -9.86 16.47 24.51
N PRO A 141 -8.83 17.33 24.62
CA PRO A 141 -7.46 16.87 24.89
C PRO A 141 -7.34 16.02 26.15
N VAL A 142 -8.20 16.29 27.15
CA VAL A 142 -8.25 15.56 28.42
C VAL A 142 -8.79 14.15 28.20
N LEU A 143 -9.84 14.00 27.38
CA LEU A 143 -10.41 12.69 27.03
C LEU A 143 -9.43 11.88 26.16
N ILE A 144 -8.69 12.53 25.26
CA ILE A 144 -7.64 11.87 24.46
C ILE A 144 -6.54 11.34 25.39
N ALA A 145 -6.07 12.14 26.34
CA ALA A 145 -5.04 11.71 27.29
C ALA A 145 -5.51 10.52 28.14
N LYS A 146 -6.74 10.58 28.65
CA LYS A 146 -7.36 9.46 29.38
C LYS A 146 -7.54 8.23 28.52
N GLY A 147 -7.97 8.39 27.27
CA GLY A 147 -8.11 7.29 26.32
C GLY A 147 -6.78 6.57 26.09
N ARG A 148 -5.68 7.30 25.89
CA ARG A 148 -4.32 6.74 25.76
C ARG A 148 -3.89 6.00 27.01
N GLU A 149 -4.14 6.59 28.19
CA GLU A 149 -3.82 5.96 29.46
C GLU A 149 -4.57 4.64 29.65
N HIS A 150 -5.88 4.62 29.35
CA HIS A 150 -6.69 3.41 29.41
C HIS A 150 -6.24 2.36 28.39
N PHE A 151 -5.95 2.76 27.17
CA PHE A 151 -5.46 1.88 26.09
C PHE A 151 -4.19 1.15 26.53
N THR A 152 -3.25 1.87 27.17
CA THR A 152 -2.01 1.31 27.70
C THR A 152 -2.26 0.41 28.91
N LYS A 153 -3.07 0.86 29.89
CA LYS A 153 -3.36 0.12 31.12
C LYS A 153 -4.15 -1.17 30.89
N MET A 154 -5.04 -1.18 29.90
CA MET A 154 -5.84 -2.36 29.54
C MET A 154 -5.09 -3.36 28.67
N GLY A 155 -3.82 -3.09 28.33
CA GLY A 155 -2.99 -3.98 27.53
C GLY A 155 -3.37 -4.01 26.05
N CYS A 156 -4.25 -3.14 25.57
CA CYS A 156 -4.61 -3.06 24.16
C CYS A 156 -3.41 -2.73 23.28
N ALA A 157 -2.43 -1.99 23.82
CA ALA A 157 -1.17 -1.68 23.16
C ALA A 157 -0.27 -2.91 22.90
N ASN A 158 -0.53 -4.04 23.54
CA ASN A 158 0.26 -5.26 23.33
C ASN A 158 -0.12 -5.98 22.00
N CYS A 159 -1.31 -5.69 21.47
CA CYS A 159 -1.80 -6.26 20.22
C CYS A 159 -2.04 -5.20 19.15
N HIS A 160 -2.16 -3.94 19.56
CA HIS A 160 -2.37 -2.79 18.68
C HIS A 160 -1.24 -1.80 18.88
N ASP A 161 -0.21 -1.89 18.05
CA ASP A 161 0.74 -0.79 17.92
C ASP A 161 0.00 0.49 17.59
N ASP A 162 0.56 1.61 18.07
CA ASP A 162 0.07 2.98 17.89
C ASP A 162 -0.84 3.13 16.66
N ILE A 163 -1.97 3.82 16.81
CA ILE A 163 -2.94 4.04 15.73
C ILE A 163 -2.23 4.81 14.61
N ARG A 164 -1.38 4.12 13.88
CA ARG A 164 -0.77 4.63 12.66
C ARG A 164 -1.89 4.78 11.64
N GLN A 165 -1.88 5.86 10.94
CA GLN A 165 -2.84 6.16 9.89
C GLN A 165 -2.68 5.09 8.80
N LEU A 166 -3.52 4.05 8.85
CA LEU A 166 -3.53 2.97 7.89
C LEU A 166 -4.00 3.51 6.55
N SER A 167 -3.16 3.40 5.53
CA SER A 167 -3.36 4.12 4.26
C SER A 167 -3.66 3.22 3.09
N VAL A 168 -3.50 1.89 3.24
CA VAL A 168 -3.64 0.94 2.13
C VAL A 168 -4.31 -0.35 2.60
N LEU A 169 -5.25 -0.85 1.82
CA LEU A 169 -5.82 -2.19 1.99
C LEU A 169 -4.90 -3.21 1.34
N ILE A 170 -4.59 -4.28 2.06
CA ILE A 170 -3.81 -5.40 1.54
C ILE A 170 -4.60 -6.69 1.58
N THR A 171 -4.35 -7.55 0.61
CA THR A 171 -4.84 -8.93 0.56
C THR A 171 -3.68 -9.83 0.16
N PHE A 172 -3.49 -10.90 0.90
CA PHE A 172 -2.50 -11.93 0.60
C PHE A 172 -3.16 -13.15 0.01
N ALA A 173 -2.44 -13.80 -0.90
CA ALA A 173 -2.79 -15.10 -1.40
C ALA A 173 -1.51 -15.91 -1.60
N CYS A 174 -1.51 -17.13 -1.12
CA CYS A 174 -0.44 -18.11 -1.31
C CYS A 174 -0.94 -19.32 -2.11
N ASN A 175 0.00 -19.99 -2.76
CA ASN A 175 -0.20 -21.26 -3.41
C ASN A 175 0.66 -22.31 -2.72
#